data_97d8db819cb9c9c6d5297134901497c0
#
_entry.id   97d8db819cb9c9c6d5297134901497c0
#
_cell.length_a   1.000
_cell.length_b   1.000
_cell.length_c   1.000
_cell.angle_alpha   90.00
_cell.angle_beta   90.00
_cell.angle_gamma   90.00
#
_symmetry.space_group_name_H-M   'P 1'
#
loop_
_entity.id
_entity.type
_entity.pdbx_description
1 polymer ?
#
loop_
_entity_poly.entity_id
_entity_poly.type
_entity_poly.pdbx_seq_one_letter_code
_entity_poly.pdbx_strand_id
1 'polypeptide(L)'
;MRTHLSLKLLCYVKLSWNISKNIMHHLEDNNILFANQHGFWKNHSCDTKLILTVEDLSVNLDHGDQMDMIILHFSKAFDKVLHQCLIRKLQFYGIQGSTLARIKSWLTSRSQSVIVDGVCSKSVVVGTSGVPQGTVLSP
;
A
#
# COMPACT_ATOMS: atom_id res chain seq x y z
N MET A 1 33.88 7.04 2.75
CA MET A 1 32.68 7.88 2.88
C MET A 1 31.37 7.23 2.38
N ARG A 2 31.40 5.98 1.92
CA ARG A 2 30.19 5.22 1.42
C ARG A 2 29.46 4.39 2.50
N THR A 3 30.05 4.14 3.65
CA THR A 3 29.53 3.19 4.65
C THR A 3 28.44 3.75 5.58
N HIS A 4 28.43 5.05 5.84
CA HIS A 4 27.46 5.65 6.77
C HIS A 4 26.06 5.85 6.17
N LEU A 5 25.96 6.09 4.86
CA LEU A 5 24.66 6.20 4.16
C LEU A 5 23.98 4.81 4.03
N SER A 6 24.76 3.78 3.79
CA SER A 6 24.27 2.40 3.67
C SER A 6 23.66 1.86 4.97
N LEU A 7 24.27 2.15 6.12
CA LEU A 7 23.76 1.73 7.44
C LEU A 7 22.48 2.44 7.84
N LYS A 8 22.35 3.75 7.57
CA LYS A 8 21.12 4.49 7.83
C LYS A 8 19.97 4.02 6.94
N LEU A 9 20.24 3.73 5.68
CA LEU A 9 19.23 3.20 4.75
C LEU A 9 18.77 1.80 5.17
N LEU A 10 19.68 0.91 5.53
CA LEU A 10 19.36 -0.43 6.03
C LEU A 10 18.56 -0.41 7.35
N CYS A 11 18.91 0.47 8.28
CA CYS A 11 18.17 0.65 9.51
C CYS A 11 16.75 1.18 9.26
N TYR A 12 16.60 2.11 8.31
CA TYR A 12 15.30 2.66 7.92
C TYR A 12 14.42 1.60 7.24
N VAL A 13 14.98 0.79 6.34
CA VAL A 13 14.27 -0.31 5.68
C VAL A 13 13.82 -1.37 6.67
N LYS A 14 14.69 -1.79 7.60
CA LYS A 14 14.32 -2.76 8.66
C LYS A 14 13.22 -2.23 9.57
N LEU A 15 13.28 -0.94 9.93
CA LEU A 15 12.26 -0.30 10.77
C LEU A 15 10.91 -0.21 10.06
N SER A 16 10.93 0.14 8.77
CA SER A 16 9.73 0.17 7.92
C SER A 16 9.11 -1.21 7.77
N TRP A 17 9.93 -2.25 7.60
CA TRP A 17 9.50 -3.63 7.52
C TRP A 17 8.78 -4.10 8.79
N ASN A 18 9.35 -3.81 9.96
CA ASN A 18 8.72 -4.16 11.23
C ASN A 18 7.39 -3.44 11.45
N ILE A 19 7.30 -2.16 11.07
CA ILE A 19 6.06 -1.40 11.15
C ILE A 19 4.99 -2.01 10.23
N SER A 20 5.35 -2.33 8.99
CA SER A 20 4.43 -2.95 8.03
C SER A 20 3.92 -4.31 8.55
N LYS A 21 4.82 -5.17 9.03
CA LYS A 21 4.44 -6.46 9.62
C LYS A 21 3.46 -6.31 10.79
N ASN A 22 3.75 -5.40 11.72
CA ASN A 22 2.90 -5.19 12.90
C ASN A 22 1.53 -4.62 12.53
N ILE A 23 1.48 -3.74 11.52
CA ILE A 23 0.21 -3.23 10.99
C ILE A 23 -0.58 -4.35 10.37
N MET A 24 0.01 -5.17 9.50
CA MET A 24 -0.69 -6.29 8.87
C MET A 24 -1.21 -7.28 9.91
N HIS A 25 -0.39 -7.66 10.88
CA HIS A 25 -0.81 -8.54 11.98
C HIS A 25 -2.00 -7.95 12.76
N HIS A 26 -1.93 -6.66 13.10
CA HIS A 26 -3.04 -5.97 13.76
C HIS A 26 -4.33 -5.96 12.92
N LEU A 27 -4.22 -5.75 11.60
CA LEU A 27 -5.39 -5.77 10.70
C LEU A 27 -5.98 -7.17 10.56
N GLU A 28 -5.15 -8.21 10.53
CA GLU A 28 -5.55 -9.62 10.47
C GLU A 28 -6.22 -10.05 11.79
N ASP A 29 -5.59 -9.80 12.94
CA ASP A 29 -6.09 -10.18 14.25
C ASP A 29 -7.45 -9.55 14.59
N ASN A 30 -7.70 -8.35 14.07
CA ASN A 30 -8.97 -7.65 14.28
C ASN A 30 -9.98 -7.85 13.13
N ASN A 31 -9.72 -8.75 12.18
CA ASN A 31 -10.58 -9.02 11.04
C ASN A 31 -10.99 -7.75 10.26
N ILE A 32 -10.07 -6.80 10.11
CA ILE A 32 -10.31 -5.52 9.42
C ILE A 32 -10.23 -5.69 7.89
N LEU A 33 -9.45 -6.66 7.42
CA LEU A 33 -9.30 -6.94 6.01
C LEU A 33 -10.52 -7.68 5.47
N PHE A 34 -10.97 -7.26 4.30
CA PHE A 34 -12.10 -7.90 3.64
C PHE A 34 -11.67 -9.23 3.00
N ALA A 35 -12.38 -10.32 3.28
CA ALA A 35 -12.00 -11.68 2.84
C ALA A 35 -11.77 -11.82 1.33
N ASN A 36 -12.48 -11.04 0.52
CA ASN A 36 -12.34 -11.07 -0.95
C ASN A 36 -11.21 -10.15 -1.48
N GLN A 37 -10.46 -9.49 -0.58
CA GLN A 37 -9.30 -8.69 -0.97
C GLN A 37 -8.12 -9.62 -1.25
N HIS A 38 -7.62 -9.67 -2.48
CA HIS A 38 -6.45 -10.45 -2.86
C HIS A 38 -5.18 -9.60 -3.03
N GLY A 39 -5.32 -8.30 -3.25
CA GLY A 39 -4.17 -7.40 -3.33
C GLY A 39 -3.52 -7.16 -1.96
N PHE A 40 -2.16 -7.24 -1.92
CA PHE A 40 -1.34 -6.88 -0.75
C PHE A 40 -1.60 -7.69 0.53
N TRP A 41 -2.17 -8.86 0.40
CA TRP A 41 -2.42 -9.77 1.51
C TRP A 41 -1.61 -11.04 1.37
N LYS A 42 -1.10 -11.56 2.49
CA LYS A 42 -0.29 -12.78 2.53
C LYS A 42 -1.10 -13.99 2.01
N ASN A 43 -0.44 -14.84 1.23
CA ASN A 43 -1.04 -16.03 0.59
C ASN A 43 -2.16 -15.72 -0.43
N HIS A 44 -2.34 -14.46 -0.82
CA HIS A 44 -3.24 -14.04 -1.89
C HIS A 44 -2.41 -13.49 -3.06
N SER A 45 -2.92 -13.65 -4.27
CA SER A 45 -2.28 -13.15 -5.49
C SER A 45 -3.33 -12.73 -6.53
N CYS A 46 -2.88 -12.09 -7.60
CA CYS A 46 -3.73 -11.84 -8.76
C CYS A 46 -4.23 -13.15 -9.37
N ASP A 47 -3.39 -14.20 -9.38
CA ASP A 47 -3.75 -15.51 -9.92
C ASP A 47 -4.85 -16.17 -9.11
N THR A 48 -4.75 -16.14 -7.77
CA THR A 48 -5.80 -16.71 -6.91
C THR A 48 -7.13 -15.97 -7.08
N LYS A 49 -7.10 -14.64 -7.27
CA LYS A 49 -8.32 -13.88 -7.56
C LYS A 49 -8.90 -14.22 -8.93
N LEU A 50 -8.04 -14.37 -9.93
CA LEU A 50 -8.48 -14.75 -11.28
C LEU A 50 -9.14 -16.12 -11.29
N ILE A 51 -8.54 -17.11 -10.64
CA ILE A 51 -9.10 -18.47 -10.55
C ILE A 51 -10.49 -18.44 -9.93
N LEU A 52 -10.66 -17.79 -8.76
CA LEU A 52 -11.97 -17.68 -8.12
C LEU A 52 -12.97 -16.93 -8.99
N THR A 53 -12.56 -15.90 -9.71
CA THR A 53 -13.45 -15.16 -10.61
C THR A 53 -13.90 -16.03 -11.77
N VAL A 54 -13.00 -16.83 -12.37
CA VAL A 54 -13.34 -17.75 -13.47
C VAL A 54 -14.25 -18.87 -12.96
N GLU A 55 -14.00 -19.38 -11.76
CA GLU A 55 -14.86 -20.39 -11.12
C GLU A 55 -16.29 -19.86 -10.92
N ASP A 56 -16.43 -18.67 -10.31
CA ASP A 56 -17.73 -18.02 -10.10
C ASP A 56 -18.47 -17.82 -11.43
N LEU A 57 -17.77 -17.37 -12.50
CA LEU A 57 -18.36 -17.22 -13.82
C LEU A 57 -18.81 -18.56 -14.42
N SER A 58 -17.99 -19.60 -14.33
CA SER A 58 -18.28 -20.91 -14.89
C SER A 58 -19.51 -21.55 -14.23
N VAL A 59 -19.57 -21.51 -12.90
CA VAL A 59 -20.70 -22.07 -12.13
C VAL A 59 -22.02 -21.39 -12.52
N ASN A 60 -22.03 -20.06 -12.65
CA ASN A 60 -23.25 -19.34 -13.00
C ASN A 60 -23.66 -19.60 -14.46
N LEU A 61 -22.71 -19.73 -15.39
CA LEU A 61 -22.98 -20.07 -16.77
C LEU A 61 -23.53 -21.50 -16.91
N ASP A 62 -23.01 -22.44 -16.12
CA ASP A 62 -23.51 -23.83 -16.11
C ASP A 62 -24.94 -23.91 -15.56
N HIS A 63 -25.34 -23.00 -14.69
CA HIS A 63 -26.74 -22.87 -14.23
C HIS A 63 -27.63 -22.16 -15.25
N GLY A 64 -27.08 -21.63 -16.33
CA GLY A 64 -27.82 -20.89 -17.37
C GLY A 64 -28.12 -19.44 -16.99
N ASP A 65 -27.44 -18.90 -15.96
CA ASP A 65 -27.61 -17.53 -15.49
C ASP A 65 -26.86 -16.55 -16.40
N GLN A 66 -27.46 -15.38 -16.62
CA GLN A 66 -26.76 -14.25 -17.25
C GLN A 66 -25.92 -13.52 -16.21
N MET A 67 -24.63 -13.31 -16.51
CA MET A 67 -23.72 -12.55 -15.66
C MET A 67 -23.16 -11.32 -16.36
N ASP A 68 -23.15 -10.20 -15.65
CA ASP A 68 -22.49 -8.97 -16.07
C ASP A 68 -21.27 -8.71 -15.18
N MET A 69 -20.09 -8.54 -15.78
CA MET A 69 -18.87 -8.21 -15.05
C MET A 69 -18.54 -6.72 -15.20
N ILE A 70 -18.44 -6.01 -14.07
CA ILE A 70 -18.02 -4.61 -14.04
C ILE A 70 -16.63 -4.50 -13.43
N ILE A 71 -15.66 -4.01 -14.22
CA ILE A 71 -14.29 -3.79 -13.81
C ILE A 71 -14.07 -2.30 -13.54
N LEU A 72 -13.75 -1.95 -12.30
CA LEU A 72 -13.45 -0.59 -11.89
C LEU A 72 -11.95 -0.42 -11.66
N HIS A 73 -11.35 0.60 -12.29
CA HIS A 73 -9.94 0.93 -12.10
C HIS A 73 -9.80 2.43 -11.82
N PHE A 74 -9.26 2.77 -10.65
CA PHE A 74 -9.04 4.17 -10.25
C PHE A 74 -7.78 4.74 -10.90
N SER A 75 -7.95 5.79 -11.68
CA SER A 75 -6.81 6.54 -12.24
C SER A 75 -6.00 7.22 -11.13
N LYS A 76 -4.68 6.98 -11.11
CA LYS A 76 -3.75 7.55 -10.13
C LYS A 76 -4.18 7.27 -8.67
N ALA A 77 -4.62 6.03 -8.39
CA ALA A 77 -5.15 5.64 -7.08
C ALA A 77 -4.21 6.01 -5.93
N PHE A 78 -2.91 5.73 -6.07
CA PHE A 78 -1.91 6.01 -5.05
C PHE A 78 -1.57 7.50 -4.92
N ASP A 79 -1.50 8.23 -6.03
CA ASP A 79 -1.16 9.67 -6.03
C ASP A 79 -2.25 10.53 -5.39
N LYS A 80 -3.50 10.05 -5.44
CA LYS A 80 -4.67 10.78 -4.93
C LYS A 80 -5.02 10.47 -3.47
N VAL A 81 -4.26 9.62 -2.79
CA VAL A 81 -4.51 9.32 -1.37
C VAL A 81 -4.22 10.54 -0.52
N LEU A 82 -5.24 11.15 0.07
CA LEU A 82 -5.10 12.27 1.00
C LEU A 82 -4.49 11.79 2.32
N HIS A 83 -3.36 12.38 2.73
CA HIS A 83 -2.64 11.98 3.94
C HIS A 83 -3.52 12.09 5.20
N GLN A 84 -4.32 13.16 5.31
CA GLN A 84 -5.22 13.33 6.46
C GLN A 84 -6.29 12.23 6.54
N CYS A 85 -6.88 11.84 5.41
CA CYS A 85 -7.87 10.77 5.37
C CYS A 85 -7.23 9.43 5.74
N LEU A 86 -6.03 9.15 5.23
CA LEU A 86 -5.29 7.94 5.57
C LEU A 86 -4.97 7.89 7.08
N ILE A 87 -4.48 8.97 7.67
CA ILE A 87 -4.19 9.05 9.10
C ILE A 87 -5.44 8.83 9.95
N ARG A 88 -6.57 9.45 9.61
CA ARG A 88 -7.85 9.22 10.30
C ARG A 88 -8.31 7.77 10.20
N LYS A 89 -8.16 7.15 9.03
CA LYS A 89 -8.51 5.75 8.80
C LYS A 89 -7.65 4.82 9.65
N LEU A 90 -6.35 5.06 9.73
CA LEU A 90 -5.44 4.30 10.59
C LEU A 90 -5.82 4.44 12.08
N GLN A 91 -6.15 5.64 12.53
CA GLN A 91 -6.64 5.87 13.90
C GLN A 91 -7.94 5.12 14.18
N PHE A 92 -8.88 5.14 13.25
CA PHE A 92 -10.13 4.41 13.36
C PHE A 92 -9.90 2.90 13.52
N TYR A 93 -8.90 2.35 12.84
CA TYR A 93 -8.49 0.95 12.95
C TYR A 93 -7.58 0.66 14.16
N GLY A 94 -7.45 1.58 15.10
CA GLY A 94 -6.70 1.37 16.34
C GLY A 94 -5.19 1.61 16.25
N ILE A 95 -4.66 2.04 15.10
CA ILE A 95 -3.24 2.36 14.95
C ILE A 95 -2.98 3.75 15.51
N GLN A 96 -2.30 3.82 16.67
CA GLN A 96 -2.10 5.05 17.44
C GLN A 96 -0.65 5.22 17.91
N GLY A 97 -0.40 6.25 18.70
CA GLY A 97 0.88 6.49 19.38
C GLY A 97 2.06 6.70 18.44
N SER A 98 3.20 6.12 18.78
CA SER A 98 4.46 6.29 18.05
C SER A 98 4.43 5.75 16.63
N THR A 99 3.68 4.68 16.39
CA THR A 99 3.51 4.10 15.05
C THR A 99 2.80 5.08 14.11
N LEU A 100 1.69 5.65 14.54
CA LEU A 100 0.96 6.64 13.77
C LEU A 100 1.79 7.91 13.53
N ALA A 101 2.51 8.39 14.55
CA ALA A 101 3.39 9.56 14.43
C ALA A 101 4.50 9.33 13.38
N ARG A 102 5.08 8.13 13.33
CA ARG A 102 6.09 7.74 12.33
C ARG A 102 5.51 7.69 10.93
N ILE A 103 4.32 7.10 10.75
CA ILE A 103 3.63 7.06 9.45
C ILE A 103 3.32 8.49 8.98
N LYS A 104 2.81 9.34 9.87
CA LYS A 104 2.54 10.74 9.57
C LYS A 104 3.81 11.48 9.13
N SER A 105 4.90 11.35 9.88
CA SER A 105 6.20 11.94 9.53
C SER A 105 6.70 11.43 8.18
N TRP A 106 6.60 10.12 7.93
CA TRP A 106 6.99 9.52 6.66
C TRP A 106 6.16 10.03 5.48
N LEU A 107 4.87 10.28 5.65
CA LEU A 107 4.02 10.83 4.60
C LEU A 107 4.30 12.29 4.29
N THR A 108 4.55 13.13 5.31
CA THR A 108 4.59 14.60 5.17
C THR A 108 5.98 15.18 4.97
N SER A 109 7.04 14.49 5.41
CA SER A 109 8.43 14.99 5.38
C SER A 109 9.21 14.42 4.19
N ARG A 110 8.61 14.44 2.99
CA ARG A 110 9.25 13.89 1.79
C ARG A 110 9.48 14.93 0.73
N SER A 111 10.60 14.77 0.05
CA SER A 111 10.87 15.42 -1.23
C SER A 111 11.25 14.36 -2.26
N GLN A 112 10.99 14.64 -3.51
CA GLN A 112 11.34 13.77 -4.63
C GLN A 112 12.12 14.52 -5.69
N SER A 113 13.01 13.81 -6.36
CA SER A 113 13.72 14.27 -7.54
C SER A 113 13.78 13.14 -8.57
N VAL A 114 13.86 13.48 -9.82
CA VAL A 114 13.97 12.53 -10.93
C VAL A 114 15.42 12.52 -11.41
N ILE A 115 15.97 11.33 -11.67
CA ILE A 115 17.30 11.15 -12.24
C ILE A 115 17.12 10.55 -13.63
N VAL A 116 17.60 11.24 -14.64
CA VAL A 116 17.63 10.77 -16.03
C VAL A 116 19.07 10.91 -16.53
N ASP A 117 19.65 9.83 -17.01
CA ASP A 117 21.02 9.77 -17.53
C ASP A 117 22.08 10.39 -16.60
N GLY A 118 21.93 10.17 -15.28
CA GLY A 118 22.84 10.71 -14.28
C GLY A 118 22.60 12.18 -13.90
N VAL A 119 21.67 12.86 -14.54
CA VAL A 119 21.29 14.25 -14.23
C VAL A 119 20.08 14.25 -13.28
N CYS A 120 20.23 14.93 -12.13
CA CYS A 120 19.18 15.02 -11.12
C CYS A 120 18.37 16.31 -11.29
N SER A 121 17.05 16.20 -11.30
CA SER A 121 16.14 17.36 -11.29
C SER A 121 16.22 18.12 -9.95
N LYS A 122 15.64 19.31 -9.91
CA LYS A 122 15.39 20.00 -8.63
C LYS A 122 14.50 19.15 -7.75
N SER A 123 14.81 19.11 -6.46
CA SER A 123 13.97 18.43 -5.46
C SER A 123 12.68 19.20 -5.25
N VAL A 124 11.55 18.49 -5.27
CA VAL A 124 10.21 19.04 -5.03
C VAL A 124 9.63 18.39 -3.78
N VAL A 125 9.08 19.21 -2.90
CA VAL A 125 8.41 18.72 -1.69
C VAL A 125 7.12 18.01 -2.09
N VAL A 126 6.90 16.81 -1.55
CA VAL A 126 5.65 16.05 -1.75
C VAL A 126 4.54 16.77 -0.99
N GLY A 127 3.41 17.00 -1.66
CA GLY A 127 2.25 17.71 -1.12
C GLY A 127 1.50 16.94 -0.02
N THR A 128 0.22 17.24 0.12
CA THR A 128 -0.68 16.66 1.14
C THR A 128 -1.35 15.35 0.68
N SER A 129 -1.00 14.85 -0.50
CA SER A 129 -1.51 13.62 -1.08
C SER A 129 -0.40 12.77 -1.70
N GLY A 130 -0.74 11.53 -1.96
CA GLY A 130 0.12 10.55 -2.61
C GLY A 130 0.92 9.69 -1.63
N VAL A 131 0.93 8.40 -1.93
CA VAL A 131 1.77 7.39 -1.26
C VAL A 131 2.74 6.80 -2.27
N PRO A 132 4.02 6.58 -1.91
CA PRO A 132 5.00 6.05 -2.85
C PRO A 132 4.72 4.57 -3.13
N GLN A 133 4.65 4.21 -4.40
CA GLN A 133 4.55 2.82 -4.84
C GLN A 133 5.87 2.07 -4.65
N GLY A 134 5.78 0.75 -4.42
CA GLY A 134 6.96 -0.13 -4.35
C GLY A 134 7.85 0.07 -3.12
N THR A 135 7.36 0.67 -2.07
CA THR A 135 8.06 0.77 -0.78
C THR A 135 7.55 -0.27 0.21
N VAL A 136 8.33 -0.55 1.26
CA VAL A 136 7.96 -1.52 2.31
C VAL A 136 6.67 -1.14 3.06
N LEU A 137 6.31 0.14 3.08
CA LEU A 137 5.08 0.66 3.70
C LEU A 137 3.98 0.99 2.68
N SER A 138 4.19 0.66 1.42
CA SER A 138 3.24 0.87 0.34
C SER A 138 3.32 -0.29 -0.64
N PRO A 139 2.22 -0.71 -1.18
CA PRO A 139 2.17 -1.75 -2.19
C PRO A 139 2.96 -1.41 -3.44
#